data_269a6065bd1a64814bd0efd0ed911e79
#
_entry.id   269a6065bd1a64814bd0efd0ed911e79
#
_cell.length_a   1.000
_cell.length_b   1.000
_cell.length_c   1.000
_cell.angle_alpha   90.00
_cell.angle_beta   90.00
_cell.angle_gamma   90.00
#
_symmetry.space_group_name_H-M   'P 1'
#
loop_
_entity.id
_entity.type
_entity.pdbx_description
1 polymer ?
#
loop_
_entity_poly.entity_id
_entity_poly.type
_entity_poly.pdbx_seq_one_letter_code
_entity_poly.pdbx_strand_id
1 'polypeptide(L)'
;DEKKLVLSRRIASVWVVIAMTASIVIGVVGLGMTKAGALEFLSGSSSETLIVRIASLIAQHGVLAAVLAGLILAGILAATMSTADSQLLAASSAVSENLLKGMFGVNLTEKRTIHVARATVLFIAVIAVFLAGNPDSSVFGIVSFAWAGFGAVFGPVVLAALFWKRSNRNGALVGMIAGGVMVFVWKYCVRPLGGAWNVYELLPAFIIAMLCLIVVSLATGEPSKEIQEEFEEVRAGK
;
A
#
# COMPACT_ATOMS: atom_id res chain seq x y z
N ASP A 1 -4.34 23.14 -10.13
CA ASP A 1 -5.15 23.34 -11.34
C ASP A 1 -5.99 22.08 -11.60
N GLU A 2 -7.29 22.15 -11.38
CA GLU A 2 -8.25 21.04 -11.50
C GLU A 2 -8.24 20.37 -12.89
N LYS A 3 -8.01 21.15 -13.94
CA LYS A 3 -7.92 20.64 -15.32
C LYS A 3 -6.76 19.67 -15.51
N LYS A 4 -5.66 19.87 -14.79
CA LYS A 4 -4.50 18.96 -14.81
C LYS A 4 -4.79 17.64 -14.10
N LEU A 5 -5.65 17.64 -13.07
CA LEU A 5 -6.07 16.42 -12.38
C LEU A 5 -6.86 15.47 -13.30
N VAL A 6 -7.71 16.01 -14.17
CA VAL A 6 -8.46 15.20 -15.13
C VAL A 6 -7.51 14.49 -16.11
N LEU A 7 -6.50 15.20 -16.60
CA LEU A 7 -5.50 14.61 -17.49
C LEU A 7 -4.67 13.54 -16.78
N SER A 8 -4.18 13.84 -15.57
CA SER A 8 -3.44 12.88 -14.75
C SER A 8 -4.23 11.61 -14.49
N ARG A 9 -5.51 11.73 -14.14
CA ARG A 9 -6.40 10.59 -13.94
C ARG A 9 -6.54 9.73 -15.20
N ARG A 10 -6.72 10.34 -16.36
CA ARG A 10 -6.84 9.61 -17.65
C ARG A 10 -5.56 8.85 -17.97
N ILE A 11 -4.41 9.51 -17.85
CA ILE A 11 -3.10 8.88 -18.10
C ILE A 11 -2.89 7.72 -17.12
N ALA A 12 -3.12 7.94 -15.82
CA ALA A 12 -2.97 6.90 -14.80
C ALA A 12 -3.90 5.70 -15.07
N SER A 13 -5.17 5.95 -15.46
CA SER A 13 -6.11 4.86 -15.76
C SER A 13 -5.66 4.02 -16.95
N VAL A 14 -5.21 4.66 -18.05
CA VAL A 14 -4.67 3.93 -19.22
C VAL A 14 -3.44 3.12 -18.84
N TRP A 15 -2.51 3.74 -18.09
CA TRP A 15 -1.31 3.05 -17.62
C TRP A 15 -1.62 1.82 -16.77
N VAL A 16 -2.54 1.95 -15.81
CA VAL A 16 -2.95 0.83 -14.94
C VAL A 16 -3.55 -0.31 -15.77
N VAL A 17 -4.42 -0.01 -16.74
CA VAL A 17 -5.00 -1.04 -17.62
C VAL A 17 -3.92 -1.77 -18.39
N ILE A 18 -2.94 -1.06 -18.97
CA ILE A 18 -1.84 -1.67 -19.71
C ILE A 18 -0.99 -2.56 -18.79
N ALA A 19 -0.58 -2.04 -17.63
CA ALA A 19 0.27 -2.76 -16.69
C ALA A 19 -0.43 -4.01 -16.13
N MET A 20 -1.70 -3.91 -15.75
CA MET A 20 -2.49 -5.04 -15.25
C MET A 20 -2.71 -6.10 -16.34
N THR A 21 -2.99 -5.69 -17.57
CA THR A 21 -3.14 -6.62 -18.70
C THR A 21 -1.83 -7.37 -18.96
N ALA A 22 -0.71 -6.67 -18.99
CA ALA A 22 0.61 -7.30 -19.16
C ALA A 22 0.90 -8.33 -18.06
N SER A 23 0.60 -8.01 -16.80
CA SER A 23 0.80 -8.92 -15.67
C SER A 23 -0.09 -10.17 -15.77
N ILE A 24 -1.35 -10.02 -16.17
CA ILE A 24 -2.28 -11.14 -16.39
C ILE A 24 -1.77 -12.04 -17.54
N VAL A 25 -1.34 -11.44 -18.65
CA VAL A 25 -0.81 -12.18 -19.80
C VAL A 25 0.43 -12.99 -19.41
N ILE A 26 1.35 -12.42 -18.62
CA ILE A 26 2.52 -13.16 -18.10
C ILE A 26 2.06 -14.38 -17.29
N GLY A 27 1.06 -14.24 -16.43
CA GLY A 27 0.50 -15.34 -15.66
C GLY A 27 -0.11 -16.45 -16.54
N VAL A 28 -0.90 -16.06 -17.56
CA VAL A 28 -1.52 -17.01 -18.51
C VAL A 28 -0.46 -17.74 -19.33
N VAL A 29 0.54 -17.02 -19.84
CA VAL A 29 1.66 -17.61 -20.57
C VAL A 29 2.43 -18.59 -19.69
N GLY A 30 2.74 -18.19 -18.44
CA GLY A 30 3.42 -19.05 -17.48
C GLY A 30 2.66 -20.35 -17.20
N LEU A 31 1.33 -20.29 -17.06
CA LEU A 31 0.49 -21.46 -16.92
C LEU A 31 0.55 -22.35 -18.17
N GLY A 32 0.54 -21.74 -19.36
CA GLY A 32 0.70 -22.46 -20.63
C GLY A 32 2.04 -23.19 -20.70
N MET A 33 3.14 -22.54 -20.31
CA MET A 33 4.48 -23.10 -20.25
C MET A 33 4.58 -24.27 -19.26
N THR A 34 3.93 -24.15 -18.11
CA THR A 34 3.86 -25.24 -17.12
C THR A 34 3.11 -26.46 -17.69
N LYS A 35 1.96 -26.24 -18.34
CA LYS A 35 1.20 -27.32 -18.98
C LYS A 35 1.97 -27.99 -20.13
N ALA A 36 2.81 -27.25 -20.84
CA ALA A 36 3.68 -27.76 -21.88
C ALA A 36 4.95 -28.45 -21.34
N GLY A 37 5.17 -28.49 -20.03
CA GLY A 37 6.36 -29.09 -19.42
C GLY A 37 7.64 -28.26 -19.54
N ALA A 38 7.53 -26.99 -19.99
CA ALA A 38 8.68 -26.09 -20.11
C ALA A 38 9.06 -25.41 -18.76
N LEU A 39 8.13 -25.36 -17.81
CA LEU A 39 8.33 -24.85 -16.46
C LEU A 39 7.77 -25.83 -15.44
N GLU A 40 8.43 -25.92 -14.29
CA GLU A 40 7.89 -26.64 -13.15
C GLU A 40 6.60 -25.97 -12.63
N PHE A 41 5.73 -26.75 -11.99
CA PHE A 41 4.52 -26.21 -11.36
C PHE A 41 4.91 -25.38 -10.15
N LEU A 42 4.62 -24.08 -10.22
CA LEU A 42 4.87 -23.13 -9.15
C LEU A 42 3.59 -22.98 -8.30
N SER A 43 3.71 -23.14 -6.97
CA SER A 43 2.60 -23.02 -6.04
C SER A 43 2.96 -22.11 -4.85
N GLY A 44 1.95 -21.47 -4.26
CA GLY A 44 2.18 -20.57 -3.12
C GLY A 44 3.12 -19.41 -3.45
N SER A 45 4.06 -19.11 -2.56
CA SER A 45 5.04 -18.02 -2.73
C SER A 45 5.96 -18.22 -3.92
N SER A 46 6.24 -19.46 -4.34
CA SER A 46 7.07 -19.73 -5.52
C SER A 46 6.46 -19.22 -6.82
N SER A 47 5.13 -19.08 -6.91
CA SER A 47 4.44 -18.52 -8.08
C SER A 47 4.83 -17.05 -8.36
N GLU A 48 5.28 -16.32 -7.36
CA GLU A 48 5.77 -14.95 -7.50
C GLU A 48 7.10 -14.86 -8.25
N THR A 49 7.84 -15.98 -8.37
CA THR A 49 9.09 -16.05 -9.13
C THR A 49 8.91 -16.34 -10.62
N LEU A 50 7.67 -16.44 -11.11
CA LEU A 50 7.36 -16.84 -12.50
C LEU A 50 8.15 -16.04 -13.54
N ILE A 51 8.15 -14.71 -13.43
CA ILE A 51 8.85 -13.84 -14.40
C ILE A 51 10.36 -14.08 -14.39
N VAL A 52 10.95 -14.39 -13.24
CA VAL A 52 12.37 -14.73 -13.09
C VAL A 52 12.66 -16.07 -13.76
N ARG A 53 11.77 -17.06 -13.61
CA ARG A 53 11.90 -18.37 -14.26
C ARG A 53 11.80 -18.24 -15.78
N ILE A 54 10.85 -17.47 -16.28
CA ILE A 54 10.73 -17.18 -17.72
C ILE A 54 11.99 -16.49 -18.24
N ALA A 55 12.50 -15.47 -17.55
CA ALA A 55 13.73 -14.79 -17.92
C ALA A 55 14.92 -15.75 -17.95
N SER A 56 15.03 -16.66 -16.98
CA SER A 56 16.09 -17.67 -16.94
C SER A 56 16.01 -18.65 -18.13
N LEU A 57 14.81 -19.03 -18.57
CA LEU A 57 14.63 -19.86 -19.77
C LEU A 57 15.03 -19.11 -21.05
N ILE A 58 14.61 -17.85 -21.19
CA ILE A 58 14.98 -17.00 -22.32
C ILE A 58 16.49 -16.89 -22.42
N ALA A 59 17.20 -16.72 -21.31
CA ALA A 59 18.64 -16.56 -21.27
C ALA A 59 19.42 -17.75 -21.88
N GLN A 60 18.82 -18.93 -21.95
CA GLN A 60 19.45 -20.13 -22.50
C GLN A 60 19.49 -20.17 -24.06
N HIS A 61 18.80 -19.25 -24.73
CA HIS A 61 18.64 -19.23 -26.20
C HIS A 61 19.64 -18.31 -26.90
N GLY A 62 20.83 -18.13 -26.34
CA GLY A 62 21.93 -17.38 -26.94
C GLY A 62 22.13 -15.98 -26.35
N VAL A 63 23.17 -15.29 -26.83
CA VAL A 63 23.64 -14.03 -26.21
C VAL A 63 22.59 -12.93 -26.24
N LEU A 64 21.89 -12.72 -27.35
CA LEU A 64 20.85 -11.69 -27.45
C LEU A 64 19.71 -11.96 -26.50
N ALA A 65 19.26 -13.20 -26.39
CA ALA A 65 18.21 -13.62 -25.46
C ALA A 65 18.66 -13.44 -23.99
N ALA A 66 19.91 -13.74 -23.68
CA ALA A 66 20.47 -13.51 -22.34
C ALA A 66 20.53 -12.02 -21.99
N VAL A 67 20.86 -11.14 -22.94
CA VAL A 67 20.79 -9.68 -22.73
C VAL A 67 19.37 -9.22 -22.45
N LEU A 68 18.37 -9.71 -23.22
CA LEU A 68 16.95 -9.37 -22.98
C LEU A 68 16.48 -9.85 -21.59
N ALA A 69 16.84 -11.07 -21.21
CA ALA A 69 16.56 -11.59 -19.88
C ALA A 69 17.19 -10.73 -18.77
N GLY A 70 18.45 -10.32 -18.97
CA GLY A 70 19.14 -9.40 -18.06
C GLY A 70 18.45 -8.05 -17.94
N LEU A 71 17.94 -7.48 -19.04
CA LEU A 71 17.17 -6.23 -19.03
C LEU A 71 15.85 -6.38 -18.25
N ILE A 72 15.14 -7.51 -18.39
CA ILE A 72 13.92 -7.79 -17.63
C ILE A 72 14.23 -7.82 -16.13
N LEU A 73 15.25 -8.58 -15.72
CA LEU A 73 15.64 -8.69 -14.31
C LEU A 73 16.14 -7.36 -13.72
N ALA A 74 16.93 -6.61 -14.50
CA ALA A 74 17.38 -5.28 -14.12
C ALA A 74 16.21 -4.29 -13.97
N GLY A 75 15.21 -4.38 -14.84
CA GLY A 75 13.99 -3.57 -14.75
C GLY A 75 13.18 -3.86 -13.48
N ILE A 76 13.04 -5.14 -13.11
CA ILE A 76 12.36 -5.54 -11.86
C ILE A 76 13.12 -4.98 -10.65
N LEU A 77 14.45 -5.14 -10.63
CA LEU A 77 15.27 -4.65 -9.54
C LEU A 77 15.22 -3.12 -9.43
N ALA A 78 15.31 -2.40 -10.53
CA ALA A 78 15.22 -0.94 -10.57
C ALA A 78 13.86 -0.43 -10.05
N ALA A 79 12.76 -1.07 -10.46
CA ALA A 79 11.42 -0.73 -10.00
C ALA A 79 11.28 -0.94 -8.48
N THR A 80 11.79 -2.05 -7.96
CA THR A 80 11.78 -2.35 -6.53
C THR A 80 12.61 -1.35 -5.73
N MET A 81 13.83 -1.03 -6.20
CA MET A 81 14.73 -0.07 -5.53
C MET A 81 14.12 1.33 -5.50
N SER A 82 13.56 1.80 -6.61
CA SER A 82 12.91 3.12 -6.69
C SER A 82 11.75 3.26 -5.69
N THR A 83 10.95 2.22 -5.54
CA THR A 83 9.83 2.22 -4.60
C THR A 83 10.31 2.17 -3.15
N ALA A 84 11.27 1.29 -2.85
CA ALA A 84 11.86 1.15 -1.52
C ALA A 84 12.49 2.46 -1.03
N ASP A 85 13.24 3.14 -1.90
CA ASP A 85 13.89 4.42 -1.59
C ASP A 85 12.86 5.50 -1.21
N SER A 86 11.82 5.65 -2.01
CA SER A 86 10.74 6.60 -1.74
C SER A 86 9.99 6.31 -0.44
N GLN A 87 9.73 5.04 -0.15
CA GLN A 87 9.04 4.62 1.09
C GLN A 87 9.91 4.84 2.33
N LEU A 88 11.21 4.55 2.24
CA LEU A 88 12.17 4.77 3.32
C LEU A 88 12.32 6.27 3.64
N LEU A 89 12.37 7.12 2.60
CA LEU A 89 12.38 8.57 2.76
C LEU A 89 11.11 9.06 3.45
N ALA A 90 9.94 8.63 2.99
CA ALA A 90 8.66 8.99 3.61
C ALA A 90 8.59 8.56 5.07
N ALA A 91 8.98 7.33 5.39
CA ALA A 91 9.00 6.81 6.74
C ALA A 91 9.97 7.58 7.65
N SER A 92 11.17 7.90 7.15
CA SER A 92 12.16 8.67 7.92
C SER A 92 11.68 10.10 8.21
N SER A 93 11.03 10.74 7.23
CA SER A 93 10.41 12.05 7.40
C SER A 93 9.26 12.00 8.40
N ALA A 94 8.40 11.00 8.33
CA ALA A 94 7.30 10.81 9.28
C ALA A 94 7.81 10.68 10.73
N VAL A 95 8.90 9.97 10.96
CA VAL A 95 9.49 9.84 12.29
C VAL A 95 10.13 11.16 12.75
N SER A 96 10.97 11.77 11.92
CA SER A 96 11.73 12.95 12.33
C SER A 96 10.89 14.21 12.44
N GLU A 97 10.00 14.47 11.48
CA GLU A 97 9.20 15.69 11.42
C GLU A 97 7.86 15.54 12.15
N ASN A 98 7.11 14.50 11.85
CA ASN A 98 5.76 14.38 12.38
C ASN A 98 5.74 13.81 13.80
N LEU A 99 6.51 12.74 14.06
CA LEU A 99 6.51 12.10 15.37
C LEU A 99 7.35 12.88 16.38
N LEU A 100 8.63 13.12 16.11
CA LEU A 100 9.52 13.74 17.08
C LEU A 100 9.27 15.23 17.23
N LYS A 101 9.19 16.01 16.16
CA LYS A 101 8.93 17.44 16.25
C LYS A 101 7.46 17.73 16.49
N GLY A 102 6.55 17.15 15.70
CA GLY A 102 5.13 17.47 15.73
C GLY A 102 4.41 16.93 16.95
N MET A 103 4.59 15.66 17.29
CA MET A 103 3.87 14.99 18.37
C MET A 103 4.57 15.14 19.72
N PHE A 104 5.89 14.93 19.78
CA PHE A 104 6.65 15.00 21.03
C PHE A 104 7.28 16.37 21.31
N GLY A 105 7.16 17.33 20.40
CA GLY A 105 7.67 18.69 20.60
C GLY A 105 9.20 18.78 20.72
N VAL A 106 9.93 17.77 20.23
CA VAL A 106 11.39 17.74 20.34
C VAL A 106 12.01 18.71 19.34
N ASN A 107 12.64 19.76 19.82
CA ASN A 107 13.38 20.72 18.99
C ASN A 107 14.67 20.10 18.48
N LEU A 108 14.63 19.58 17.25
CA LEU A 108 15.79 19.03 16.57
C LEU A 108 16.46 20.10 15.71
N THR A 109 17.77 20.23 15.84
CA THR A 109 18.57 21.00 14.87
C THR A 109 18.63 20.25 13.54
N GLU A 110 18.86 20.96 12.41
CA GLU A 110 18.95 20.32 11.08
C GLU A 110 19.89 19.11 11.06
N LYS A 111 21.07 19.22 11.67
CA LYS A 111 22.01 18.10 11.75
C LYS A 111 21.46 16.90 12.49
N ARG A 112 20.77 17.12 13.61
CA ARG A 112 20.13 16.03 14.38
C ARG A 112 18.96 15.42 13.63
N THR A 113 18.17 16.20 12.92
CA THR A 113 17.08 15.69 12.06
C THR A 113 17.62 14.71 11.01
N ILE A 114 18.74 15.06 10.35
CA ILE A 114 19.39 14.18 9.37
C ILE A 114 19.89 12.86 10.02
N HIS A 115 20.47 12.94 11.21
CA HIS A 115 20.93 11.73 11.91
C HIS A 115 19.76 10.84 12.32
N VAL A 116 18.66 11.41 12.80
CA VAL A 116 17.44 10.66 13.13
C VAL A 116 16.87 10.01 11.88
N ALA A 117 16.77 10.74 10.78
CA ALA A 117 16.28 10.20 9.51
C ALA A 117 17.13 9.01 9.04
N ARG A 118 18.47 9.14 9.06
CA ARG A 118 19.38 8.04 8.70
C ARG A 118 19.26 6.83 9.64
N ALA A 119 19.17 7.08 10.94
CA ALA A 119 18.97 6.02 11.92
C ALA A 119 17.64 5.29 11.71
N THR A 120 16.57 6.02 11.38
CA THR A 120 15.26 5.44 11.05
C THR A 120 15.33 4.56 9.79
N VAL A 121 15.97 5.05 8.72
CA VAL A 121 16.16 4.26 7.49
C VAL A 121 16.93 2.97 7.79
N LEU A 122 18.04 3.07 8.53
CA LEU A 122 18.84 1.91 8.89
C LEU A 122 18.07 0.91 9.75
N PHE A 123 17.31 1.39 10.72
CA PHE A 123 16.48 0.55 11.59
C PHE A 123 15.40 -0.19 10.79
N ILE A 124 14.69 0.50 9.89
CA ILE A 124 13.69 -0.13 9.02
C ILE A 124 14.36 -1.14 8.09
N ALA A 125 15.51 -0.81 7.50
CA ALA A 125 16.24 -1.72 6.61
C ALA A 125 16.67 -3.01 7.33
N VAL A 126 17.16 -2.90 8.57
CA VAL A 126 17.50 -4.07 9.39
C VAL A 126 16.28 -4.95 9.64
N ILE A 127 15.14 -4.36 10.03
CA ILE A 127 13.89 -5.12 10.21
C ILE A 127 13.47 -5.79 8.91
N ALA A 128 13.54 -5.07 7.78
CA ALA A 128 13.18 -5.61 6.48
C ALA A 128 14.03 -6.81 6.08
N VAL A 129 15.35 -6.78 6.34
CA VAL A 129 16.25 -7.92 6.10
C VAL A 129 15.85 -9.14 6.92
N PHE A 130 15.54 -8.95 8.21
CA PHE A 130 15.06 -10.05 9.06
C PHE A 130 13.74 -10.65 8.56
N LEU A 131 12.79 -9.80 8.13
CA LEU A 131 11.51 -10.26 7.59
C LEU A 131 11.67 -10.96 6.24
N ALA A 132 12.60 -10.50 5.39
CA ALA A 132 12.92 -11.10 4.10
C ALA A 132 13.67 -12.44 4.22
N GLY A 133 14.22 -12.76 5.38
CA GLY A 133 14.96 -14.00 5.63
C GLY A 133 14.08 -15.26 5.63
N ASN A 134 12.76 -15.13 5.64
CA ASN A 134 11.85 -16.27 5.52
C ASN A 134 11.50 -16.54 4.05
N PRO A 135 12.02 -17.63 3.43
CA PRO A 135 11.80 -17.94 2.02
C PRO A 135 10.35 -18.31 1.70
N ASP A 136 9.56 -18.71 2.70
CA ASP A 136 8.15 -19.09 2.54
C ASP A 136 7.20 -17.88 2.60
N SER A 137 7.72 -16.69 2.89
CA SER A 137 6.92 -15.48 2.95
C SER A 137 6.49 -15.04 1.55
N SER A 138 5.19 -14.85 1.37
CA SER A 138 4.63 -14.26 0.15
C SER A 138 4.77 -12.74 0.17
N VAL A 139 5.44 -12.17 -0.84
CA VAL A 139 5.53 -10.71 -1.02
C VAL A 139 4.12 -10.13 -1.21
N PHE A 140 3.28 -10.80 -2.01
CA PHE A 140 1.88 -10.42 -2.19
C PHE A 140 1.13 -10.40 -0.86
N GLY A 141 1.34 -11.40 0.00
CA GLY A 141 0.70 -11.46 1.32
C GLY A 141 1.10 -10.31 2.24
N ILE A 142 2.38 -9.93 2.25
CA ILE A 142 2.91 -8.81 3.04
C ILE A 142 2.37 -7.48 2.52
N VAL A 143 2.45 -7.27 1.20
CA VAL A 143 1.97 -6.04 0.55
C VAL A 143 0.46 -5.89 0.72
N SER A 144 -0.32 -6.95 0.50
CA SER A 144 -1.77 -6.92 0.70
C SER A 144 -2.14 -6.53 2.12
N PHE A 145 -1.44 -7.06 3.12
CA PHE A 145 -1.68 -6.70 4.52
C PHE A 145 -1.40 -5.23 4.82
N ALA A 146 -0.32 -4.69 4.28
CA ALA A 146 0.01 -3.26 4.40
C ALA A 146 -1.08 -2.40 3.73
N TRP A 147 -1.53 -2.77 2.52
CA TRP A 147 -2.61 -2.08 1.82
C TRP A 147 -3.94 -2.16 2.56
N ALA A 148 -4.24 -3.30 3.19
CA ALA A 148 -5.42 -3.41 4.06
C ALA A 148 -5.36 -2.41 5.21
N GLY A 149 -4.19 -2.27 5.85
CA GLY A 149 -3.96 -1.28 6.91
C GLY A 149 -4.22 0.15 6.43
N PHE A 150 -3.55 0.56 5.35
CA PHE A 150 -3.75 1.90 4.79
C PHE A 150 -5.19 2.14 4.32
N GLY A 151 -5.78 1.20 3.60
CA GLY A 151 -7.13 1.32 3.08
C GLY A 151 -8.19 1.40 4.17
N ALA A 152 -8.08 0.60 5.22
CA ALA A 152 -9.03 0.61 6.34
C ALA A 152 -8.88 1.83 7.25
N VAL A 153 -7.66 2.33 7.44
CA VAL A 153 -7.39 3.50 8.31
C VAL A 153 -7.77 4.80 7.61
N PHE A 154 -7.30 5.01 6.40
CA PHE A 154 -7.43 6.31 5.72
C PHE A 154 -8.63 6.38 4.78
N GLY A 155 -9.06 5.26 4.17
CA GLY A 155 -10.15 5.25 3.20
C GLY A 155 -11.46 5.84 3.73
N PRO A 156 -11.98 5.38 4.86
CA PRO A 156 -13.19 5.93 5.47
C PRO A 156 -13.10 7.41 5.78
N VAL A 157 -11.95 7.87 6.29
CA VAL A 157 -11.73 9.27 6.67
C VAL A 157 -11.71 10.17 5.45
N VAL A 158 -10.98 9.77 4.39
CA VAL A 158 -10.92 10.53 3.13
C VAL A 158 -12.29 10.61 2.48
N LEU A 159 -13.04 9.50 2.41
CA LEU A 159 -14.39 9.50 1.86
C LEU A 159 -15.33 10.39 2.68
N ALA A 160 -15.29 10.29 4.00
CA ALA A 160 -16.11 11.12 4.86
C ALA A 160 -15.74 12.60 4.73
N ALA A 161 -14.46 12.95 4.66
CA ALA A 161 -14.01 14.33 4.49
C ALA A 161 -14.49 14.94 3.16
N LEU A 162 -14.51 14.15 2.07
CA LEU A 162 -14.91 14.62 0.74
C LEU A 162 -16.42 14.67 0.53
N PHE A 163 -17.19 13.78 1.16
CA PHE A 163 -18.61 13.59 0.83
C PHE A 163 -19.57 13.83 1.96
N TRP A 164 -19.09 14.00 3.21
CA TRP A 164 -19.94 14.08 4.37
C TRP A 164 -19.59 15.26 5.31
N LYS A 165 -20.33 16.35 5.19
CA LYS A 165 -20.15 17.61 5.93
C LYS A 165 -20.11 17.45 7.47
N ARG A 166 -20.77 16.40 8.01
CA ARG A 166 -20.89 16.15 9.44
C ARG A 166 -19.65 15.45 10.05
N SER A 167 -18.72 15.00 9.20
CA SER A 167 -17.47 14.37 9.66
C SER A 167 -16.68 15.30 10.56
N ASN A 168 -16.24 14.81 11.72
CA ASN A 168 -15.48 15.59 12.68
C ASN A 168 -14.21 14.86 13.13
N ARG A 169 -13.34 15.60 13.85
CA ARG A 169 -12.06 15.08 14.33
C ARG A 169 -12.19 13.82 15.18
N ASN A 170 -13.18 13.76 16.07
CA ASN A 170 -13.34 12.63 16.99
C ASN A 170 -13.76 11.37 16.23
N GLY A 171 -14.72 11.50 15.31
CA GLY A 171 -15.13 10.41 14.43
C GLY A 171 -14.00 9.90 13.56
N ALA A 172 -13.23 10.81 12.94
CA ALA A 172 -12.07 10.44 12.14
C ALA A 172 -11.04 9.66 12.96
N LEU A 173 -10.67 10.16 14.16
CA LEU A 173 -9.71 9.50 15.03
C LEU A 173 -10.16 8.08 15.44
N VAL A 174 -11.41 7.96 15.90
CA VAL A 174 -11.94 6.65 16.31
C VAL A 174 -12.07 5.70 15.12
N GLY A 175 -12.49 6.19 13.96
CA GLY A 175 -12.52 5.40 12.72
C GLY A 175 -11.15 4.87 12.32
N MET A 176 -10.12 5.71 12.36
CA MET A 176 -8.73 5.30 12.08
C MET A 176 -8.24 4.22 13.03
N ILE A 177 -8.46 4.41 14.34
CA ILE A 177 -8.04 3.44 15.35
C ILE A 177 -8.80 2.13 15.17
N ALA A 178 -10.11 2.19 14.99
CA ALA A 178 -10.94 1.01 14.79
C ALA A 178 -10.55 0.23 13.53
N GLY A 179 -10.29 0.92 12.41
CA GLY A 179 -9.81 0.32 11.18
C GLY A 179 -8.47 -0.37 11.36
N GLY A 180 -7.49 0.32 11.95
CA GLY A 180 -6.17 -0.23 12.21
C GLY A 180 -6.22 -1.48 13.10
N VAL A 181 -6.92 -1.41 14.23
CA VAL A 181 -7.08 -2.55 15.14
C VAL A 181 -7.79 -3.72 14.45
N MET A 182 -8.86 -3.43 13.69
CA MET A 182 -9.67 -4.48 13.06
C MET A 182 -8.90 -5.24 11.96
N VAL A 183 -7.97 -4.61 11.24
CA VAL A 183 -7.11 -5.31 10.27
C VAL A 183 -6.33 -6.44 10.96
N PHE A 184 -5.74 -6.17 12.13
CA PHE A 184 -5.02 -7.20 12.90
C PHE A 184 -5.96 -8.25 13.49
N VAL A 185 -7.05 -7.81 14.12
CA VAL A 185 -8.04 -8.73 14.72
C VAL A 185 -8.63 -9.65 13.66
N TRP A 186 -8.99 -9.10 12.49
CA TRP A 186 -9.56 -9.92 11.43
C TRP A 186 -8.55 -10.94 10.90
N LYS A 187 -7.34 -10.51 10.57
CA LYS A 187 -6.31 -11.38 10.00
C LYS A 187 -5.91 -12.52 10.95
N TYR A 188 -5.70 -12.22 12.22
CA TYR A 188 -5.12 -13.19 13.16
C TYR A 188 -6.14 -13.92 14.03
N CYS A 189 -7.33 -13.35 14.24
CA CYS A 189 -8.35 -13.95 15.11
C CYS A 189 -9.58 -14.44 14.35
N VAL A 190 -10.08 -13.70 13.37
CA VAL A 190 -11.35 -14.01 12.70
C VAL A 190 -11.14 -14.85 11.45
N ARG A 191 -10.25 -14.45 10.56
CA ARG A 191 -9.97 -15.15 9.31
C ARG A 191 -9.56 -16.62 9.47
N PRO A 192 -8.78 -17.02 10.52
CA PRO A 192 -8.43 -18.41 10.77
C PRO A 192 -9.62 -19.32 11.09
N LEU A 193 -10.78 -18.79 11.45
CA LEU A 193 -12.01 -19.57 11.66
C LEU A 193 -12.51 -20.23 10.37
N GLY A 194 -12.06 -19.75 9.20
CA GLY A 194 -12.39 -20.33 7.89
C GLY A 194 -13.82 -20.06 7.42
N GLY A 195 -14.24 -20.76 6.37
CA GLY A 195 -15.59 -20.64 5.82
C GLY A 195 -15.91 -19.21 5.37
N ALA A 196 -17.05 -18.69 5.76
CA ALA A 196 -17.50 -17.33 5.43
C ALA A 196 -16.60 -16.21 6.00
N TRP A 197 -15.79 -16.50 7.01
CA TRP A 197 -14.87 -15.56 7.63
C TRP A 197 -13.54 -15.42 6.89
N ASN A 198 -13.26 -16.29 5.93
CA ASN A 198 -12.04 -16.22 5.13
C ASN A 198 -12.13 -15.12 4.07
N VAL A 199 -12.42 -13.91 4.48
CA VAL A 199 -12.49 -12.71 3.66
C VAL A 199 -11.25 -11.87 3.91
N TYR A 200 -10.77 -11.19 2.85
CA TYR A 200 -9.65 -10.26 2.95
C TYR A 200 -9.94 -9.16 3.97
N GLU A 201 -9.02 -8.96 4.88
CA GLU A 201 -9.17 -8.13 6.08
C GLU A 201 -9.52 -6.66 5.81
N LEU A 202 -9.18 -6.14 4.63
CA LEU A 202 -9.53 -4.77 4.23
C LEU A 202 -11.03 -4.52 4.30
N LEU A 203 -11.84 -5.44 3.77
CA LEU A 203 -13.29 -5.21 3.65
C LEU A 203 -13.97 -5.05 5.01
N PRO A 204 -13.86 -6.02 5.96
CA PRO A 204 -14.50 -5.87 7.26
C PRO A 204 -13.91 -4.71 8.08
N ALA A 205 -12.60 -4.49 8.01
CA ALA A 205 -11.96 -3.40 8.73
C ALA A 205 -12.41 -2.01 8.21
N PHE A 206 -12.55 -1.88 6.89
CA PHE A 206 -13.07 -0.65 6.27
C PHE A 206 -14.52 -0.36 6.71
N ILE A 207 -15.38 -1.38 6.69
CA ILE A 207 -16.78 -1.22 7.09
C ILE A 207 -16.88 -0.80 8.55
N ILE A 208 -16.13 -1.46 9.44
CA ILE A 208 -16.13 -1.14 10.87
C ILE A 208 -15.56 0.25 11.12
N ALA A 209 -14.47 0.62 10.47
CA ALA A 209 -13.90 1.96 10.55
C ALA A 209 -14.91 3.04 10.13
N MET A 210 -15.62 2.81 9.01
CA MET A 210 -16.65 3.72 8.52
C MET A 210 -17.82 3.84 9.50
N LEU A 211 -18.30 2.73 10.03
CA LEU A 211 -19.37 2.72 11.02
C LEU A 211 -18.96 3.46 12.30
N CYS A 212 -17.78 3.19 12.82
CA CYS A 212 -17.25 3.89 14.01
C CYS A 212 -17.11 5.40 13.76
N LEU A 213 -16.59 5.79 12.60
CA LEU A 213 -16.47 7.18 12.19
C LEU A 213 -17.84 7.86 12.18
N ILE A 214 -18.84 7.23 11.54
CA ILE A 214 -20.20 7.80 11.44
C ILE A 214 -20.84 7.91 12.83
N VAL A 215 -20.83 6.84 13.60
CA VAL A 215 -21.48 6.82 14.92
C VAL A 215 -20.86 7.85 15.85
N VAL A 216 -19.53 7.93 15.92
CA VAL A 216 -18.85 8.88 16.81
C VAL A 216 -19.01 10.32 16.31
N SER A 217 -18.97 10.56 14.99
CA SER A 217 -19.23 11.88 14.45
C SER A 217 -20.66 12.38 14.75
N LEU A 218 -21.65 11.48 14.75
CA LEU A 218 -23.04 11.82 15.12
C LEU A 218 -23.21 12.03 16.62
N ALA A 219 -22.50 11.24 17.44
CA ALA A 219 -22.57 11.31 18.91
C ALA A 219 -21.78 12.48 19.51
N THR A 220 -20.88 13.10 18.74
CA THR A 220 -20.04 14.21 19.19
C THR A 220 -20.46 15.53 18.53
N GLY A 221 -19.88 16.65 19.01
CA GLY A 221 -20.18 17.99 18.50
C GLY A 221 -19.96 18.13 16.99
N GLU A 222 -20.69 19.06 16.39
CA GLU A 222 -20.53 19.39 14.97
C GLU A 222 -19.14 19.95 14.67
N PRO A 223 -18.64 19.81 13.44
CA PRO A 223 -17.45 20.52 12.99
C PRO A 223 -17.63 22.03 13.14
N SER A 224 -16.53 22.76 13.27
CA SER A 224 -16.60 24.23 13.35
C SER A 224 -17.27 24.81 12.10
N LYS A 225 -17.88 25.99 12.26
CA LYS A 225 -18.52 26.68 11.12
C LYS A 225 -17.55 26.92 9.97
N GLU A 226 -16.32 27.25 10.28
CA GLU A 226 -15.23 27.43 9.33
C GLU A 226 -15.02 26.20 8.43
N ILE A 227 -14.93 25.01 9.02
CA ILE A 227 -14.78 23.73 8.27
C ILE A 227 -16.02 23.45 7.42
N GLN A 228 -17.20 23.79 7.94
CA GLN A 228 -18.44 23.59 7.19
C GLN A 228 -18.56 24.54 6.00
N GLU A 229 -18.11 25.78 6.13
CA GLU A 229 -18.08 26.79 5.07
C GLU A 229 -17.06 26.38 4.00
N GLU A 230 -15.86 25.97 4.38
CA GLU A 230 -14.84 25.46 3.46
C GLU A 230 -15.34 24.24 2.65
N PHE A 231 -16.04 23.30 3.31
CA PHE A 231 -16.65 22.16 2.66
C PHE A 231 -17.68 22.58 1.59
N GLU A 232 -18.52 23.57 1.91
CA GLU A 232 -19.53 24.10 0.98
C GLU A 232 -18.88 24.86 -0.19
N GLU A 233 -17.83 25.63 0.04
CA GLU A 233 -17.11 26.34 -1.02
C GLU A 233 -16.47 25.36 -2.00
N VAL A 234 -15.76 24.34 -1.50
CA VAL A 234 -15.17 23.29 -2.35
C VAL A 234 -16.25 22.55 -3.14
N ARG A 235 -17.39 22.25 -2.51
CA ARG A 235 -18.51 21.58 -3.16
C ARG A 235 -19.17 22.44 -4.23
N ALA A 236 -19.21 23.76 -4.05
CA ALA A 236 -19.74 24.72 -5.00
C ALA A 236 -18.80 25.00 -6.18
N GLY A 237 -17.57 24.43 -6.16
CA GLY A 237 -16.56 24.63 -7.20
C GLY A 237 -15.98 26.05 -7.21
N LYS A 238 -15.91 26.70 -6.03
CA LYS A 238 -15.33 28.02 -5.83
C LYS A 238 -13.92 27.95 -5.31
#